data_cbe31d3da25d05aea8f02aa6eefb1367
#
_entry.id   cbe31d3da25d05aea8f02aa6eefb1367
#
_cell.length_a   1.000
_cell.length_b   1.000
_cell.length_c   1.000
_cell.angle_alpha   90.00
_cell.angle_beta   90.00
_cell.angle_gamma   90.00
#
_symmetry.space_group_name_H-M   'P 1'
#
loop_
_entity.id
_entity.type
_entity.pdbx_description
1 polymer ?
#
loop_
_entity_poly.entity_id
_entity_poly.type
_entity_poly.pdbx_seq_one_letter_code
_entity_poly.pdbx_strand_id
1 'polypeptide(L)'
;SAAHMKDLSSHVTFLNTLIDGGLKDLSVMGTMHEVGYWEGAINEGTPCKPQSQYGIAKNALRQGLALSLASMPVAFQWLRAFYIYGNDEKAQSIFGKLLRAARAGDERFPFTTGKNLYDFITVEELARQIATVVLQDKVTGVINCCTGAPESLADRVEGFIRENGLSIALDYGVFPDRPYDSPGVWGDATEIRAIIMASEGSSGTEGGRESDEVS
;
A
#
# COMPACT_ATOMS: atom_id res chain seq x y z
N SER A 1 -13.65 2.27 -8.38
CA SER A 1 -14.45 2.73 -9.52
C SER A 1 -14.99 1.53 -10.30
N ALA A 2 -16.04 1.74 -11.10
CA ALA A 2 -16.64 0.68 -11.94
C ALA A 2 -15.63 0.03 -12.92
N ALA A 3 -14.55 0.73 -13.28
CA ALA A 3 -13.49 0.22 -14.13
C ALA A 3 -12.85 -1.05 -13.56
N HIS A 4 -12.53 -1.09 -12.26
CA HIS A 4 -11.91 -2.27 -11.66
C HIS A 4 -12.80 -3.51 -11.69
N MET A 5 -14.13 -3.35 -11.56
CA MET A 5 -15.07 -4.46 -11.72
C MET A 5 -15.14 -4.92 -13.18
N LYS A 6 -15.14 -3.98 -14.12
CA LYS A 6 -15.15 -4.27 -15.56
C LYS A 6 -13.91 -5.03 -16.00
N ASP A 7 -12.75 -4.67 -15.46
CA ASP A 7 -11.45 -5.21 -15.86
C ASP A 7 -11.07 -6.49 -15.10
N LEU A 8 -11.87 -6.90 -14.10
CA LEU A 8 -11.58 -8.08 -13.26
C LEU A 8 -11.35 -9.36 -14.08
N SER A 9 -12.24 -9.63 -15.03
CA SER A 9 -12.13 -10.82 -15.91
C SER A 9 -10.84 -10.79 -16.74
N SER A 10 -10.48 -9.63 -17.28
CA SER A 10 -9.24 -9.46 -18.06
C SER A 10 -8.00 -9.70 -17.21
N HIS A 11 -7.98 -9.21 -15.96
CA HIS A 11 -6.90 -9.46 -15.01
C HIS A 11 -6.77 -10.95 -14.68
N VAL A 12 -7.89 -11.62 -14.38
CA VAL A 12 -7.88 -13.07 -14.11
C VAL A 12 -7.36 -13.85 -15.32
N THR A 13 -7.84 -13.55 -16.53
CA THR A 13 -7.37 -14.21 -17.75
C THR A 13 -5.89 -13.99 -17.99
N PHE A 14 -5.40 -12.76 -17.84
CA PHE A 14 -3.98 -12.42 -18.00
C PHE A 14 -3.11 -13.22 -17.02
N LEU A 15 -3.46 -13.21 -15.73
CA LEU A 15 -2.67 -13.88 -14.70
C LEU A 15 -2.69 -15.41 -14.87
N ASN A 16 -3.83 -15.99 -15.21
CA ASN A 16 -3.91 -17.43 -15.52
C ASN A 16 -3.03 -17.79 -16.73
N THR A 17 -3.00 -16.95 -17.76
CA THR A 17 -2.11 -17.19 -18.92
C THR A 17 -0.63 -17.22 -18.51
N LEU A 18 -0.20 -16.33 -17.59
CA LEU A 18 1.17 -16.35 -17.07
C LEU A 18 1.46 -17.61 -16.25
N ILE A 19 0.52 -18.02 -15.41
CA ILE A 19 0.62 -19.22 -14.57
C ILE A 19 0.71 -20.48 -15.46
N ASP A 20 -0.17 -20.61 -16.44
CA ASP A 20 -0.17 -21.73 -17.41
C ASP A 20 1.13 -21.74 -18.24
N GLY A 21 1.72 -20.56 -18.47
CA GLY A 21 3.04 -20.39 -19.10
C GLY A 21 4.23 -20.79 -18.23
N GLY A 22 4.00 -21.25 -17.01
CA GLY A 22 5.03 -21.76 -16.10
C GLY A 22 5.62 -20.72 -15.13
N LEU A 23 4.90 -19.61 -14.85
CA LEU A 23 5.29 -18.65 -13.82
C LEU A 23 5.47 -19.37 -12.47
N LYS A 24 6.54 -19.06 -11.74
CA LYS A 24 6.86 -19.64 -10.43
C LYS A 24 6.59 -18.71 -9.27
N ASP A 25 6.73 -17.41 -9.50
CA ASP A 25 6.60 -16.38 -8.49
C ASP A 25 5.60 -15.33 -8.99
N LEU A 26 4.54 -15.10 -8.23
CA LEU A 26 3.48 -14.16 -8.57
C LEU A 26 3.24 -13.19 -7.42
N SER A 27 3.61 -11.92 -7.63
CA SER A 27 3.31 -10.84 -6.70
C SER A 27 2.26 -9.90 -7.33
N VAL A 28 1.19 -9.65 -6.60
CA VAL A 28 0.07 -8.83 -7.08
C VAL A 28 -0.25 -7.73 -6.07
N MET A 29 -0.37 -6.49 -6.57
CA MET A 29 -0.74 -5.34 -5.74
C MET A 29 -2.18 -5.43 -5.27
N GLY A 30 -2.35 -5.50 -3.97
CA GLY A 30 -3.60 -5.40 -3.23
C GLY A 30 -3.84 -4.00 -2.64
N THR A 31 -4.82 -3.89 -1.75
CA THR A 31 -5.19 -2.65 -1.09
C THR A 31 -5.86 -2.91 0.26
N MET A 32 -5.66 -2.05 1.24
CA MET A 32 -6.37 -2.13 2.53
C MET A 32 -7.90 -1.98 2.36
N HIS A 33 -8.37 -1.38 1.28
CA HIS A 33 -9.81 -1.25 0.98
C HIS A 33 -10.54 -2.60 0.77
N GLU A 34 -9.79 -3.71 0.64
CA GLU A 34 -10.35 -5.07 0.65
C GLU A 34 -11.00 -5.43 1.99
N VAL A 35 -10.48 -4.88 3.07
CA VAL A 35 -10.96 -5.12 4.43
C VAL A 35 -12.30 -4.41 4.66
N GLY A 36 -12.47 -3.21 4.10
CA GLY A 36 -13.63 -2.36 4.35
C GLY A 36 -13.48 -1.57 5.64
N TYR A 37 -14.58 -1.35 6.38
CA TYR A 37 -14.53 -0.66 7.68
C TYR A 37 -13.80 -1.53 8.71
N TRP A 38 -12.80 -0.95 9.33
CA TRP A 38 -12.01 -1.58 10.39
C TRP A 38 -11.42 -0.52 11.32
N GLU A 39 -11.30 -0.84 12.60
CA GLU A 39 -10.63 0.02 13.58
C GLU A 39 -9.40 -0.70 14.13
N GLY A 40 -8.26 0.01 14.13
CA GLY A 40 -7.00 -0.53 14.60
C GLY A 40 -6.14 -1.18 13.50
N ALA A 41 -5.26 -2.09 13.92
CA ALA A 41 -4.32 -2.76 13.03
C ALA A 41 -5.01 -3.80 12.13
N ILE A 42 -4.68 -3.77 10.85
CA ILE A 42 -5.05 -4.79 9.87
C ILE A 42 -3.88 -5.78 9.77
N ASN A 43 -4.12 -7.06 9.99
CA ASN A 43 -3.18 -8.15 9.73
C ASN A 43 -3.65 -9.03 8.56
N GLU A 44 -2.92 -10.07 8.25
CA GLU A 44 -3.24 -11.01 7.17
C GLU A 44 -4.59 -11.71 7.35
N GLY A 45 -4.93 -12.07 8.61
CA GLY A 45 -6.16 -12.75 8.99
C GLY A 45 -7.37 -11.84 9.17
N THR A 46 -7.21 -10.52 9.04
CA THR A 46 -8.34 -9.58 9.20
C THR A 46 -9.43 -9.86 8.16
N PRO A 47 -10.69 -10.04 8.58
CA PRO A 47 -11.79 -10.35 7.67
C PRO A 47 -12.00 -9.27 6.62
N CYS A 48 -12.13 -9.66 5.35
CA CYS A 48 -12.40 -8.75 4.24
C CYS A 48 -13.90 -8.60 4.02
N LYS A 49 -14.41 -7.38 4.23
CA LYS A 49 -15.81 -6.96 3.99
C LYS A 49 -15.83 -5.64 3.20
N PRO A 50 -15.34 -5.63 1.95
CA PRO A 50 -15.15 -4.39 1.20
C PRO A 50 -16.46 -3.65 0.96
N GLN A 51 -16.43 -2.32 1.09
CA GLN A 51 -17.58 -1.43 0.94
C GLN A 51 -17.51 -0.56 -0.33
N SER A 52 -16.57 -0.86 -1.23
CA SER A 52 -16.42 -0.17 -2.51
C SER A 52 -16.23 -1.16 -3.64
N GLN A 53 -16.68 -0.79 -4.86
CA GLN A 53 -16.46 -1.61 -6.06
C GLN A 53 -14.96 -1.92 -6.29
N TYR A 54 -14.08 -0.99 -5.94
CA TYR A 54 -12.64 -1.18 -5.99
C TYR A 54 -12.19 -2.29 -5.03
N GLY A 55 -12.55 -2.18 -3.76
CA GLY A 55 -12.21 -3.18 -2.74
C GLY A 55 -12.83 -4.55 -3.06
N ILE A 56 -14.08 -4.58 -3.54
CA ILE A 56 -14.75 -5.83 -3.98
C ILE A 56 -13.95 -6.49 -5.12
N ALA A 57 -13.58 -5.73 -6.15
CA ALA A 57 -12.84 -6.27 -7.29
C ALA A 57 -11.46 -6.81 -6.88
N LYS A 58 -10.73 -6.06 -6.03
CA LYS A 58 -9.42 -6.48 -5.53
C LYS A 58 -9.52 -7.73 -4.66
N ASN A 59 -10.48 -7.79 -3.73
CA ASN A 59 -10.71 -8.96 -2.89
C ASN A 59 -11.14 -10.19 -3.70
N ALA A 60 -12.00 -10.03 -4.71
CA ALA A 60 -12.40 -11.11 -5.61
C ALA A 60 -11.20 -11.67 -6.40
N LEU A 61 -10.35 -10.78 -6.94
CA LEU A 61 -9.12 -11.19 -7.63
C LEU A 61 -8.20 -11.98 -6.69
N ARG A 62 -7.95 -11.47 -5.47
CA ARG A 62 -7.13 -12.14 -4.47
C ARG A 62 -7.63 -13.54 -4.14
N GLN A 63 -8.91 -13.65 -3.82
CA GLN A 63 -9.51 -14.94 -3.44
C GLN A 63 -9.50 -15.92 -4.61
N GLY A 64 -9.82 -15.46 -5.83
CA GLY A 64 -9.77 -16.29 -7.01
C GLY A 64 -8.38 -16.83 -7.29
N LEU A 65 -7.35 -15.98 -7.22
CA LEU A 65 -5.95 -16.41 -7.39
C LEU A 65 -5.51 -17.36 -6.28
N ALA A 66 -5.78 -17.05 -5.01
CA ALA A 66 -5.42 -17.92 -3.90
C ALA A 66 -6.02 -19.33 -4.04
N LEU A 67 -7.30 -19.41 -4.48
CA LEU A 67 -7.96 -20.69 -4.73
C LEU A 67 -7.35 -21.44 -5.92
N SER A 68 -7.09 -20.76 -7.04
CA SER A 68 -6.51 -21.37 -8.23
C SER A 68 -5.08 -21.87 -7.99
N LEU A 69 -4.31 -21.18 -7.14
CA LEU A 69 -2.92 -21.50 -6.88
C LEU A 69 -2.70 -22.47 -5.69
N ALA A 70 -3.76 -22.79 -4.94
CA ALA A 70 -3.65 -23.58 -3.70
C ALA A 70 -2.96 -24.95 -3.86
N SER A 71 -3.00 -25.54 -5.06
CA SER A 71 -2.35 -26.84 -5.38
C SER A 71 -1.23 -26.71 -6.40
N MET A 72 -0.81 -25.50 -6.74
CA MET A 72 0.22 -25.25 -7.75
C MET A 72 1.55 -24.85 -7.08
N PRO A 73 2.71 -25.23 -7.65
CA PRO A 73 4.02 -24.84 -7.11
C PRO A 73 4.36 -23.39 -7.54
N VAL A 74 3.51 -22.44 -7.15
CA VAL A 74 3.67 -21.00 -7.42
C VAL A 74 3.73 -20.26 -6.10
N ALA A 75 4.80 -19.53 -5.86
CA ALA A 75 4.90 -18.61 -4.72
C ALA A 75 4.01 -17.40 -4.98
N PHE A 76 2.91 -17.31 -4.24
CA PHE A 76 1.93 -16.24 -4.40
C PHE A 76 2.01 -15.24 -3.28
N GLN A 77 2.22 -13.97 -3.62
CA GLN A 77 2.29 -12.84 -2.70
C GLN A 77 1.24 -11.80 -3.08
N TRP A 78 0.41 -11.45 -2.13
CA TRP A 78 -0.58 -10.39 -2.26
C TRP A 78 -0.16 -9.18 -1.44
N LEU A 79 0.33 -8.13 -2.10
CA LEU A 79 0.95 -6.96 -1.49
C LEU A 79 -0.12 -5.92 -1.16
N ARG A 80 -0.62 -5.92 0.07
CA ARG A 80 -1.67 -5.01 0.53
C ARG A 80 -1.10 -3.65 0.87
N ALA A 81 -1.28 -2.68 -0.03
CA ALA A 81 -0.85 -1.30 0.18
C ALA A 81 -1.87 -0.51 1.02
N PHE A 82 -1.34 0.45 1.77
CA PHE A 82 -2.12 1.37 2.61
C PHE A 82 -2.24 2.75 1.95
N TYR A 83 -2.23 3.85 2.71
CA TYR A 83 -2.45 5.21 2.17
C TYR A 83 -1.18 5.76 1.53
N ILE A 84 -1.05 5.56 0.23
CA ILE A 84 0.11 5.98 -0.56
C ILE A 84 0.04 7.48 -0.82
N TYR A 85 1.15 8.17 -0.60
CA TYR A 85 1.30 9.57 -0.95
C TYR A 85 2.64 9.88 -1.61
N GLY A 86 2.70 11.00 -2.33
CA GLY A 86 3.89 11.49 -2.99
C GLY A 86 3.63 12.83 -3.67
N ASN A 87 4.66 13.43 -4.21
CA ASN A 87 4.60 14.72 -4.88
C ASN A 87 4.13 14.56 -6.35
N ASP A 88 2.87 14.15 -6.55
CA ASP A 88 2.26 13.98 -7.86
C ASP A 88 0.95 14.77 -8.00
N GLU A 89 1.02 15.87 -8.76
CA GLU A 89 -0.14 16.73 -9.03
C GLU A 89 -1.25 16.02 -9.83
N LYS A 90 -0.92 14.99 -10.60
CA LYS A 90 -1.90 14.23 -11.40
C LYS A 90 -2.70 13.25 -10.53
N ALA A 91 -2.21 12.94 -9.33
CA ALA A 91 -2.90 12.06 -8.40
C ALA A 91 -4.27 12.62 -8.00
N GLN A 92 -5.27 11.73 -7.90
CA GLN A 92 -6.60 12.09 -7.40
C GLN A 92 -6.69 12.09 -5.86
N SER A 93 -5.56 11.89 -5.20
CA SER A 93 -5.42 11.94 -3.76
C SER A 93 -5.61 13.36 -3.22
N ILE A 94 -5.76 13.48 -1.89
CA ILE A 94 -5.80 14.77 -1.22
C ILE A 94 -4.50 15.56 -1.44
N PHE A 95 -3.35 14.90 -1.51
CA PHE A 95 -2.05 15.52 -1.76
C PHE A 95 -1.95 16.10 -3.17
N GLY A 96 -2.39 15.37 -4.19
CA GLY A 96 -2.44 15.90 -5.56
C GLY A 96 -3.42 17.07 -5.72
N LYS A 97 -4.55 17.04 -5.01
CA LYS A 97 -5.50 18.18 -4.98
C LYS A 97 -4.87 19.40 -4.32
N LEU A 98 -4.18 19.20 -3.19
CA LEU A 98 -3.48 20.26 -2.45
C LEU A 98 -2.40 20.91 -3.31
N LEU A 99 -1.58 20.11 -4.02
CA LEU A 99 -0.57 20.64 -4.94
C LEU A 99 -1.19 21.51 -6.04
N ARG A 100 -2.29 21.05 -6.63
CA ARG A 100 -3.00 21.85 -7.66
C ARG A 100 -3.55 23.15 -7.09
N ALA A 101 -4.13 23.15 -5.90
CA ALA A 101 -4.64 24.34 -5.23
C ALA A 101 -3.51 25.34 -4.93
N ALA A 102 -2.41 24.86 -4.36
CA ALA A 102 -1.24 25.69 -4.08
C ALA A 102 -0.65 26.30 -5.36
N ARG A 103 -0.58 25.52 -6.45
CA ARG A 103 -0.11 26.01 -7.75
C ARG A 103 -1.05 27.04 -8.39
N ALA A 104 -2.35 26.91 -8.14
CA ALA A 104 -3.35 27.90 -8.59
C ALA A 104 -3.27 29.21 -7.79
N GLY A 105 -2.50 29.26 -6.70
CA GLY A 105 -2.36 30.43 -5.84
C GLY A 105 -3.42 30.52 -4.74
N ASP A 106 -4.12 29.41 -4.47
CA ASP A 106 -5.09 29.36 -3.38
C ASP A 106 -4.36 29.49 -2.04
N GLU A 107 -4.82 30.42 -1.19
CA GLU A 107 -4.26 30.62 0.15
C GLU A 107 -4.79 29.62 1.17
N ARG A 108 -5.98 29.04 0.90
CA ARG A 108 -6.68 28.11 1.79
C ARG A 108 -7.16 26.86 1.04
N PHE A 109 -7.04 25.72 1.70
CA PHE A 109 -7.50 24.44 1.19
C PHE A 109 -8.62 23.90 2.09
N PRO A 110 -9.86 23.72 1.56
CA PRO A 110 -10.99 23.19 2.33
C PRO A 110 -10.68 21.79 2.87
N PHE A 111 -10.86 21.60 4.17
CA PHE A 111 -10.41 20.40 4.87
C PHE A 111 -11.50 19.89 5.85
N THR A 112 -11.37 18.63 6.27
CA THR A 112 -12.17 18.03 7.33
C THR A 112 -11.59 18.44 8.70
N THR A 113 -11.98 17.79 9.78
CA THR A 113 -11.29 17.95 11.08
C THR A 113 -9.87 17.37 11.05
N GLY A 114 -9.60 16.44 10.12
CA GLY A 114 -8.30 15.79 9.95
C GLY A 114 -7.90 14.84 11.07
N LYS A 115 -8.79 14.47 11.97
CA LYS A 115 -8.49 13.68 13.19
C LYS A 115 -8.29 12.19 12.95
N ASN A 116 -8.84 11.65 11.86
CA ASN A 116 -8.74 10.23 11.56
C ASN A 116 -7.28 9.81 11.37
N LEU A 117 -6.93 8.66 11.95
CA LEU A 117 -5.58 8.11 11.89
C LEU A 117 -5.46 7.13 10.72
N TYR A 118 -4.41 7.29 9.92
CA TYR A 118 -4.12 6.43 8.78
C TYR A 118 -2.65 6.06 8.72
N ASP A 119 -2.36 4.91 8.12
CA ASP A 119 -0.99 4.47 7.82
C ASP A 119 -0.57 5.04 6.46
N PHE A 120 0.15 6.14 6.50
CA PHE A 120 0.67 6.79 5.30
C PHE A 120 2.03 6.22 4.93
N ILE A 121 2.21 5.90 3.66
CA ILE A 121 3.46 5.40 3.10
C ILE A 121 3.82 6.19 1.84
N THR A 122 5.08 6.62 1.72
CA THR A 122 5.55 7.29 0.50
C THR A 122 5.63 6.30 -0.67
N VAL A 123 5.57 6.80 -1.90
CA VAL A 123 5.75 5.98 -3.11
C VAL A 123 7.10 5.28 -3.08
N GLU A 124 8.16 5.97 -2.63
CA GLU A 124 9.53 5.48 -2.56
C GLU A 124 9.65 4.33 -1.55
N GLU A 125 9.09 4.50 -0.35
CA GLU A 125 9.12 3.45 0.67
C GLU A 125 8.29 2.24 0.25
N LEU A 126 7.10 2.46 -0.33
CA LEU A 126 6.30 1.38 -0.88
C LEU A 126 7.06 0.62 -1.98
N ALA A 127 7.73 1.32 -2.89
CA ALA A 127 8.52 0.70 -3.94
C ALA A 127 9.68 -0.14 -3.37
N ARG A 128 10.35 0.37 -2.31
CA ARG A 128 11.39 -0.37 -1.59
C ARG A 128 10.84 -1.65 -0.96
N GLN A 129 9.71 -1.55 -0.27
CA GLN A 129 9.04 -2.72 0.34
C GLN A 129 8.64 -3.75 -0.72
N ILE A 130 8.02 -3.33 -1.83
CA ILE A 130 7.67 -4.21 -2.95
C ILE A 130 8.92 -4.91 -3.48
N ALA A 131 9.99 -4.18 -3.79
CA ALA A 131 11.23 -4.74 -4.30
C ALA A 131 11.81 -5.79 -3.34
N THR A 132 11.81 -5.50 -2.04
CA THR A 132 12.31 -6.45 -1.03
C THR A 132 11.45 -7.72 -0.97
N VAL A 133 10.12 -7.58 -1.04
CA VAL A 133 9.21 -8.74 -0.98
C VAL A 133 9.31 -9.60 -2.23
N VAL A 134 9.40 -9.02 -3.43
CA VAL A 134 9.43 -9.81 -4.68
C VAL A 134 10.77 -10.54 -4.91
N LEU A 135 11.82 -10.16 -4.18
CA LEU A 135 13.13 -10.81 -4.26
C LEU A 135 13.30 -12.00 -3.30
N GLN A 136 12.28 -12.36 -2.54
CA GLN A 136 12.28 -13.51 -1.65
C GLN A 136 11.05 -14.40 -1.90
N ASP A 137 11.17 -15.71 -1.63
CA ASP A 137 10.16 -16.76 -1.84
C ASP A 137 9.71 -17.45 -0.53
N LYS A 138 10.30 -17.07 0.61
CA LYS A 138 10.06 -17.69 1.91
C LYS A 138 8.72 -17.30 2.53
N VAL A 139 8.35 -16.02 2.36
CA VAL A 139 7.09 -15.46 2.87
C VAL A 139 6.14 -15.26 1.71
N THR A 140 4.99 -15.92 1.77
CA THR A 140 3.95 -15.90 0.74
C THR A 140 2.59 -15.53 1.37
N GLY A 141 1.55 -15.40 0.56
CA GLY A 141 0.23 -15.01 1.03
C GLY A 141 0.05 -13.49 1.08
N VAL A 142 -0.74 -13.00 2.05
CA VAL A 142 -1.05 -11.56 2.17
C VAL A 142 0.02 -10.87 2.99
N ILE A 143 0.75 -9.95 2.39
CA ILE A 143 1.79 -9.14 3.04
C ILE A 143 1.35 -7.68 3.05
N ASN A 144 1.29 -7.07 4.23
CA ASN A 144 0.97 -5.66 4.37
C ASN A 144 2.19 -4.80 4.04
N CYS A 145 2.11 -4.02 2.96
CA CYS A 145 3.10 -2.99 2.62
C CYS A 145 2.68 -1.68 3.29
N CYS A 146 3.23 -1.42 4.48
CA CYS A 146 2.79 -0.37 5.38
C CYS A 146 3.93 0.10 6.29
N THR A 147 3.71 1.17 7.04
CA THR A 147 4.66 1.66 8.05
C THR A 147 4.37 1.09 9.44
N GLY A 148 3.11 0.76 9.73
CA GLY A 148 2.63 0.37 11.04
C GLY A 148 2.63 1.53 12.05
N ALA A 149 2.74 2.77 11.57
CA ALA A 149 2.80 3.99 12.38
C ALA A 149 1.67 4.95 11.94
N PRO A 150 0.47 4.81 12.51
CA PRO A 150 -0.64 5.68 12.16
C PRO A 150 -0.39 7.12 12.61
N GLU A 151 -0.70 8.06 11.75
CA GLU A 151 -0.70 9.50 12.04
C GLU A 151 -2.03 10.13 11.61
N SER A 152 -2.36 11.31 12.16
CA SER A 152 -3.59 11.99 11.77
C SER A 152 -3.49 12.52 10.34
N LEU A 153 -4.64 12.56 9.65
CA LEU A 153 -4.70 13.16 8.31
C LEU A 153 -4.23 14.62 8.35
N ALA A 154 -4.53 15.35 9.43
CA ALA A 154 -4.07 16.73 9.63
C ALA A 154 -2.54 16.81 9.71
N ASP A 155 -1.91 16.04 10.60
CA ASP A 155 -0.46 16.06 10.79
C ASP A 155 0.28 15.70 9.50
N ARG A 156 -0.22 14.67 8.78
CA ARG A 156 0.41 14.27 7.51
C ARG A 156 0.28 15.34 6.43
N VAL A 157 -0.89 15.96 6.28
CA VAL A 157 -1.10 17.00 5.26
C VAL A 157 -0.34 18.28 5.60
N GLU A 158 -0.32 18.69 6.87
CA GLU A 158 0.51 19.82 7.31
C GLU A 158 2.01 19.53 7.16
N GLY A 159 2.44 18.29 7.47
CA GLY A 159 3.79 17.83 7.19
C GLY A 159 4.14 17.98 5.72
N PHE A 160 3.26 17.51 4.84
CA PHE A 160 3.45 17.59 3.39
C PHE A 160 3.53 19.05 2.89
N ILE A 161 2.72 19.97 3.44
CA ILE A 161 2.80 21.41 3.15
C ILE A 161 4.19 21.95 3.48
N ARG A 162 4.70 21.66 4.69
CA ARG A 162 6.02 22.10 5.13
C ARG A 162 7.15 21.49 4.29
N GLU A 163 7.10 20.19 4.04
CA GLU A 163 8.11 19.44 3.28
C GLU A 163 8.26 19.93 1.84
N ASN A 164 7.15 20.40 1.24
CA ASN A 164 7.13 20.91 -0.14
C ASN A 164 7.16 22.45 -0.24
N GLY A 165 7.31 23.16 0.87
CA GLY A 165 7.38 24.63 0.89
C GLY A 165 6.13 25.31 0.33
N LEU A 166 4.94 24.71 0.52
CA LEU A 166 3.70 25.25 -0.04
C LEU A 166 3.18 26.43 0.79
N SER A 167 2.75 27.49 0.13
CA SER A 167 2.15 28.68 0.77
C SER A 167 0.62 28.58 0.80
N ILE A 168 0.10 27.52 1.44
CA ILE A 168 -1.33 27.27 1.55
C ILE A 168 -1.64 26.78 2.98
N ALA A 169 -2.75 27.22 3.56
CA ALA A 169 -3.19 26.79 4.89
C ALA A 169 -4.44 25.91 4.79
N LEU A 170 -4.60 24.95 5.72
CA LEU A 170 -5.81 24.14 5.81
C LEU A 170 -6.96 24.95 6.43
N ASP A 171 -8.13 24.86 5.81
CA ASP A 171 -9.38 25.43 6.32
C ASP A 171 -10.20 24.30 6.96
N TYR A 172 -9.96 24.11 8.26
CA TYR A 172 -10.50 22.97 9.01
C TYR A 172 -12.03 23.05 9.19
N GLY A 173 -12.69 21.90 9.12
CA GLY A 173 -14.12 21.78 9.41
C GLY A 173 -15.03 22.24 8.28
N VAL A 174 -14.50 22.62 7.11
CA VAL A 174 -15.30 22.94 5.92
C VAL A 174 -16.10 21.73 5.47
N PHE A 175 -15.48 20.54 5.54
CA PHE A 175 -16.17 19.28 5.29
C PHE A 175 -16.43 18.56 6.61
N PRO A 176 -17.66 18.04 6.83
CA PRO A 176 -17.95 17.25 8.02
C PRO A 176 -17.17 15.90 7.98
N ASP A 177 -16.84 15.40 9.17
CA ASP A 177 -16.34 14.04 9.29
C ASP A 177 -17.43 13.05 8.86
N ARG A 178 -17.02 12.00 8.18
CA ARG A 178 -17.94 11.00 7.65
C ARG A 178 -18.17 9.90 8.68
N PRO A 179 -19.41 9.59 9.07
CA PRO A 179 -19.69 8.59 10.10
C PRO A 179 -19.24 7.17 9.75
N TYR A 180 -18.99 6.90 8.47
CA TYR A 180 -18.54 5.61 7.97
C TYR A 180 -17.01 5.52 7.79
N ASP A 181 -16.26 6.60 8.01
CA ASP A 181 -14.81 6.55 8.03
C ASP A 181 -14.35 6.04 9.40
N SER A 182 -13.39 5.13 9.40
CA SER A 182 -12.77 4.65 10.64
C SER A 182 -12.06 5.79 11.37
N PRO A 183 -12.19 5.88 12.71
CA PRO A 183 -11.41 6.83 13.49
C PRO A 183 -9.90 6.57 13.43
N GLY A 184 -9.50 5.31 13.17
CA GLY A 184 -8.10 4.95 12.97
C GLY A 184 -7.93 3.56 12.38
N VAL A 185 -7.15 3.46 11.28
CA VAL A 185 -6.85 2.20 10.61
C VAL A 185 -5.42 2.21 10.06
N TRP A 186 -4.67 1.15 10.36
CA TRP A 186 -3.27 1.01 9.93
C TRP A 186 -2.90 -0.44 9.66
N GLY A 187 -1.74 -0.71 9.08
CA GLY A 187 -1.25 -2.05 8.84
C GLY A 187 -0.46 -2.60 10.04
N ASP A 188 -0.58 -3.89 10.30
CA ASP A 188 0.42 -4.60 11.09
C ASP A 188 1.67 -4.77 10.23
N ALA A 189 2.76 -4.11 10.63
CA ALA A 189 4.02 -4.09 9.90
C ALA A 189 5.00 -5.18 10.38
N THR A 190 4.59 -6.10 11.23
CA THR A 190 5.48 -7.11 11.82
C THR A 190 6.16 -7.95 10.74
N GLU A 191 5.40 -8.46 9.80
CA GLU A 191 5.90 -9.33 8.73
C GLU A 191 6.80 -8.59 7.74
N ILE A 192 6.37 -7.41 7.25
CA ILE A 192 7.19 -6.64 6.31
C ILE A 192 8.52 -6.20 6.92
N ARG A 193 8.54 -5.86 8.21
CA ARG A 193 9.79 -5.55 8.93
C ARG A 193 10.70 -6.76 9.03
N ALA A 194 10.15 -7.95 9.29
CA ALA A 194 10.93 -9.18 9.34
C ALA A 194 11.56 -9.52 7.97
N ILE A 195 10.80 -9.35 6.88
CA ILE A 195 11.30 -9.55 5.50
C ILE A 195 12.46 -8.58 5.20
N ILE A 196 12.30 -7.30 5.55
CA ILE A 196 13.33 -6.27 5.32
C ILE A 196 14.61 -6.60 6.12
N MET A 197 14.49 -6.92 7.41
CA MET A 197 15.64 -7.28 8.25
C MET A 197 16.37 -8.50 7.70
N ALA A 198 15.65 -9.51 7.22
CA ALA A 198 16.25 -10.71 6.62
C ALA A 198 17.03 -10.40 5.35
N SER A 199 16.55 -9.47 4.51
CA SER A 199 17.22 -9.05 3.28
C SER A 199 18.52 -8.28 3.57
N GLU A 200 18.50 -7.41 4.56
CA GLU A 200 19.68 -6.62 4.97
C GLU A 200 20.77 -7.50 5.60
N GLY A 201 20.39 -8.51 6.39
CA GLY A 201 21.31 -9.50 6.96
C GLY A 201 22.01 -10.37 5.92
N SER A 202 21.33 -10.63 4.79
CA SER A 202 21.90 -11.43 3.68
C SER A 202 22.93 -10.65 2.86
N SER A 203 22.77 -9.35 2.75
CA SER A 203 23.69 -8.46 2.00
C SER A 203 25.02 -8.22 2.74
N GLY A 204 25.07 -8.39 4.06
CA GLY A 204 26.26 -8.20 4.89
C GLY A 204 27.25 -9.37 4.87
N THR A 205 26.84 -10.55 4.37
CA THR A 205 27.67 -11.77 4.40
C THR A 205 28.44 -12.02 3.10
N GLU A 206 28.18 -11.33 2.01
CA GLU A 206 28.90 -11.52 0.73
C GLU A 206 30.15 -10.63 0.58
N GLY A 207 30.38 -9.67 1.46
CA GLY A 207 31.53 -8.74 1.41
C GLY A 207 32.82 -9.23 2.08
N GLY A 208 32.88 -10.47 2.59
CA GLY A 208 33.95 -10.96 3.47
C GLY A 208 34.81 -12.11 2.97
N ARG A 209 34.86 -12.40 1.65
CA ARG A 209 35.73 -13.46 1.12
C ARG A 209 36.47 -13.02 -0.15
N GLU A 210 37.49 -12.18 0.01
CA GLU A 210 38.60 -12.09 -0.95
C GLU A 210 39.73 -11.26 -0.31
N SER A 211 40.60 -11.93 0.44
CA SER A 211 42.00 -11.55 0.57
C SER A 211 42.64 -12.52 1.60
N ASP A 212 43.11 -13.68 1.14
CA ASP A 212 44.24 -14.41 1.73
C ASP A 212 44.53 -15.66 0.88
N GLU A 213 45.28 -15.45 -0.19
CA GLU A 213 46.14 -16.46 -0.79
C GLU A 213 47.01 -15.85 -1.87
N VAL A 214 48.11 -15.23 -1.47
CA VAL A 214 49.34 -15.21 -2.25
C VAL A 214 50.52 -15.01 -1.27
N SER A 215 51.19 -16.09 -0.92
CA SER A 215 52.62 -16.13 -0.63
C SER A 215 53.11 -17.55 -0.79
#